data_305c6b7098e50c85cc5618ad7a108429
#
_entry.id   305c6b7098e50c85cc5618ad7a108429
#
_cell.length_a   1.000
_cell.length_b   1.000
_cell.length_c   1.000
_cell.angle_alpha   90.00
_cell.angle_beta   90.00
_cell.angle_gamma   90.00
#
_symmetry.space_group_name_H-M   'P 1'
#
loop_
_entity.id
_entity.type
_entity.pdbx_description
1 polymer ?
#
loop_
_entity_poly.entity_id
_entity_poly.type
_entity_poly.pdbx_seq_one_letter_code
_entity_poly.pdbx_strand_id
1 'polypeptide(L)'
;MFCKDGSYQQFLPSKDQFWYNSNAMKWLSSFVLIALIASLPSPSLAQDDSIFNPDYLLSDTDMLDSESMSLTDISRFLTRGGLAEYTDVDIDGVRRTASELIWNAAQDFTLSPKFLLTLLQREQSLVEDPTPSDDQLAWAMGYAVCDDCSKSDPRIQKFKGFARQVYYAAERIRESYLDDLTRRGYTETGVGPGIAVTIDNTTVVPVNFATSSLYTYTPHLHGNENFVTIWERWFGQEYLTGSLLQDKDTGAIWLIQYNERRPITSRAAFFSRFNVNTVVAVSGTTLEQYPVGDPISFANYSLLRSPGGTVYLLVDDTRRGFTSQEAFRSLGFNPDEIVDVSWDDLDVYTEATPISVETVYPQGALLQDNTTGGVFYVENGEKHPIVSREILANQFADKIIVPVDPENLDSYERGEEVGFADGTLIGVTGSPDIFVVSEGNRRPIVDEVTFFTYGWNFNQVIWTNERSVLLHPLGENVSTDLDGGEEVQVALTK
;
A
#
# COMPACT_ATOMS: atom_id res chain seq x y z
N MET A 1 -42.00 35.68 -23.59
CA MET A 1 -43.34 36.01 -23.09
C MET A 1 -43.54 35.28 -21.77
N PHE A 2 -43.56 36.06 -20.64
CA PHE A 2 -43.99 35.76 -19.25
C PHE A 2 -43.57 34.44 -18.58
N CYS A 3 -42.63 34.46 -17.61
CA CYS A 3 -42.72 34.81 -16.17
C CYS A 3 -43.85 34.14 -15.39
N LYS A 4 -43.48 33.34 -14.36
CA LYS A 4 -43.85 33.54 -12.94
C LYS A 4 -43.20 32.49 -12.07
N ASP A 5 -42.30 32.88 -11.20
CA ASP A 5 -42.32 32.90 -9.74
C ASP A 5 -42.95 31.68 -9.02
N GLY A 6 -42.11 30.95 -8.31
CA GLY A 6 -42.47 30.01 -7.28
C GLY A 6 -41.37 29.97 -6.23
N SER A 7 -41.44 30.88 -5.26
CA SER A 7 -40.58 30.97 -4.09
C SER A 7 -40.67 29.75 -3.21
N TYR A 8 -39.59 28.97 -3.07
CA TYR A 8 -39.41 28.03 -1.97
C TYR A 8 -38.87 28.77 -0.76
N GLN A 9 -39.69 29.00 0.24
CA GLN A 9 -39.25 29.36 1.59
C GLN A 9 -38.61 28.13 2.20
N GLN A 10 -37.26 28.17 2.36
CA GLN A 10 -36.51 27.27 3.23
C GLN A 10 -36.86 27.65 4.68
N PHE A 11 -37.51 26.74 5.38
CA PHE A 11 -37.56 26.73 6.83
C PHE A 11 -36.21 26.27 7.34
N LEU A 12 -35.38 27.20 7.81
CA LEU A 12 -34.23 26.94 8.63
C LEU A 12 -34.72 26.59 10.04
N PRO A 13 -34.40 25.41 10.60
CA PRO A 13 -34.66 25.17 12.01
C PRO A 13 -33.72 26.03 12.86
N SER A 14 -34.26 26.56 13.97
CA SER A 14 -33.57 27.44 14.92
C SER A 14 -32.32 26.73 15.49
N LYS A 15 -31.22 27.46 15.59
CA LYS A 15 -29.88 27.04 16.00
C LYS A 15 -29.71 26.52 17.44
N ASP A 16 -30.77 26.20 18.17
CA ASP A 16 -30.70 26.04 19.64
C ASP A 16 -30.94 24.64 20.21
N GLN A 17 -30.81 23.57 19.41
CA GLN A 17 -31.01 22.19 19.91
C GLN A 17 -29.91 21.21 19.46
N PHE A 18 -28.70 21.42 19.93
CA PHE A 18 -27.56 20.56 19.55
C PHE A 18 -26.72 20.11 20.75
N TRP A 19 -27.33 19.38 21.71
CA TRP A 19 -26.50 18.87 22.83
C TRP A 19 -26.93 17.48 23.29
N TYR A 20 -25.92 16.70 23.64
CA TYR A 20 -25.93 15.33 24.09
C TYR A 20 -26.94 15.03 25.21
N ASN A 21 -27.75 14.01 25.08
CA ASN A 21 -28.69 13.53 26.10
C ASN A 21 -28.12 12.27 26.77
N SER A 22 -27.50 12.43 27.93
CA SER A 22 -26.83 11.37 28.70
C SER A 22 -27.74 10.60 29.64
N ASN A 23 -28.86 10.05 29.17
CA ASN A 23 -29.77 9.27 30.02
C ASN A 23 -30.10 7.89 29.42
N ALA A 24 -29.09 7.06 29.19
CA ALA A 24 -29.30 5.65 28.91
C ALA A 24 -28.22 4.77 29.52
N MET A 25 -28.13 4.75 30.84
CA MET A 25 -27.40 3.65 31.52
C MET A 25 -27.81 3.53 32.97
N LYS A 26 -28.77 2.67 33.26
CA LYS A 26 -28.95 1.98 34.53
C LYS A 26 -29.92 0.84 34.34
N TRP A 27 -29.42 -0.37 34.23
CA TRP A 27 -29.99 -1.60 34.83
C TRP A 27 -28.95 -2.70 34.73
N LEU A 28 -28.24 -2.90 35.81
CA LEU A 28 -27.44 -4.09 36.11
C LEU A 28 -28.34 -5.10 36.80
N SER A 29 -28.41 -6.30 36.33
CA SER A 29 -28.79 -7.47 37.15
C SER A 29 -27.83 -8.61 36.89
N SER A 30 -27.22 -9.04 37.99
CA SER A 30 -26.29 -10.13 38.18
C SER A 30 -26.84 -11.47 37.64
N PHE A 31 -26.07 -12.18 36.84
CA PHE A 31 -26.21 -13.62 36.65
C PHE A 31 -24.86 -14.31 36.82
N VAL A 32 -24.87 -15.30 37.73
CA VAL A 32 -23.78 -16.22 38.05
C VAL A 32 -23.50 -17.10 36.82
N LEU A 33 -22.26 -17.11 36.32
CA LEU A 33 -21.83 -17.94 35.20
C LEU A 33 -21.15 -19.22 35.74
N ILE A 34 -21.76 -20.36 35.46
CA ILE A 34 -21.17 -21.70 35.62
C ILE A 34 -20.26 -21.93 34.38
N ALA A 35 -18.97 -22.14 34.63
CA ALA A 35 -18.01 -22.45 33.58
C ALA A 35 -18.20 -23.87 33.05
N LEU A 36 -18.63 -23.99 31.81
CA LEU A 36 -18.49 -25.19 30.99
C LEU A 36 -17.26 -25.01 30.11
N ILE A 37 -16.21 -25.79 30.41
CA ILE A 37 -15.02 -25.86 29.53
C ILE A 37 -15.40 -26.72 28.33
N ALA A 38 -15.82 -26.07 27.24
CA ALA A 38 -15.88 -26.67 25.92
C ALA A 38 -14.55 -26.46 25.22
N SER A 39 -13.87 -27.55 24.85
CA SER A 39 -12.67 -27.55 24.02
C SER A 39 -12.96 -26.86 22.68
N LEU A 40 -12.48 -25.63 22.53
CA LEU A 40 -12.47 -24.95 21.25
C LEU A 40 -11.43 -25.64 20.35
N PRO A 41 -11.75 -25.94 19.08
CA PRO A 41 -10.74 -26.34 18.11
C PRO A 41 -9.74 -25.20 17.96
N SER A 42 -8.45 -25.57 17.94
CA SER A 42 -7.37 -24.65 17.62
C SER A 42 -7.67 -23.92 16.32
N PRO A 43 -7.42 -22.61 16.20
CA PRO A 43 -7.52 -21.94 14.92
C PRO A 43 -6.52 -22.63 13.97
N SER A 44 -7.02 -23.15 12.87
CA SER A 44 -6.18 -23.55 11.75
C SER A 44 -5.36 -22.33 11.33
N LEU A 45 -4.07 -22.56 11.12
CA LEU A 45 -3.16 -21.58 10.51
C LEU A 45 -3.90 -20.87 9.38
N ALA A 46 -3.81 -19.54 9.41
CA ALA A 46 -4.38 -18.70 8.38
C ALA A 46 -3.96 -19.23 7.01
N GLN A 47 -4.94 -19.55 6.22
CA GLN A 47 -4.78 -19.74 4.80
C GLN A 47 -4.33 -18.37 4.28
N ASP A 48 -3.29 -18.37 3.49
CA ASP A 48 -2.79 -17.18 2.76
C ASP A 48 -3.92 -16.75 1.81
N ASP A 49 -4.76 -15.85 2.28
CA ASP A 49 -5.79 -15.21 1.46
C ASP A 49 -5.12 -14.08 0.67
N SER A 50 -4.24 -14.44 -0.28
CA SER A 50 -3.87 -13.52 -1.35
C SER A 50 -5.16 -13.11 -2.05
N ILE A 51 -5.53 -11.84 -1.92
CA ILE A 51 -6.80 -11.33 -2.43
C ILE A 51 -6.64 -11.15 -3.94
N PHE A 52 -6.87 -12.24 -4.70
CA PHE A 52 -6.91 -12.18 -6.16
C PHE A 52 -8.01 -11.22 -6.63
N ASN A 53 -7.60 -10.13 -7.26
CA ASN A 53 -8.50 -9.16 -7.86
C ASN A 53 -8.65 -9.45 -9.37
N PRO A 54 -9.73 -10.09 -9.82
CA PRO A 54 -9.90 -10.43 -11.23
C PRO A 54 -10.04 -9.20 -12.14
N ASP A 55 -10.40 -8.05 -11.61
CA ASP A 55 -10.54 -6.81 -12.38
C ASP A 55 -9.19 -6.09 -12.57
N TYR A 56 -8.14 -6.50 -11.82
CA TYR A 56 -6.80 -5.91 -11.86
C TYR A 56 -5.72 -6.99 -11.75
N LEU A 57 -5.15 -7.44 -12.87
CA LEU A 57 -4.14 -8.50 -12.89
C LEU A 57 -2.70 -7.98 -12.87
N LEU A 58 -2.48 -6.84 -13.54
CA LEU A 58 -1.16 -6.22 -13.71
C LEU A 58 -1.37 -4.74 -14.05
N SER A 59 -0.45 -3.86 -13.63
CA SER A 59 -0.46 -2.46 -14.04
C SER A 59 0.00 -2.28 -15.49
N ASP A 60 -0.45 -1.20 -16.15
CA ASP A 60 0.04 -0.86 -17.48
C ASP A 60 1.53 -0.53 -17.45
N THR A 61 2.00 0.13 -16.39
CA THR A 61 3.43 0.41 -16.16
C THR A 61 4.25 -0.88 -16.09
N ASP A 62 3.82 -1.89 -15.31
CA ASP A 62 4.56 -3.15 -15.18
C ASP A 62 4.59 -3.96 -16.49
N MET A 63 3.52 -3.93 -17.27
CA MET A 63 3.50 -4.60 -18.58
C MET A 63 4.45 -3.95 -19.59
N LEU A 64 4.59 -2.62 -19.55
CA LEU A 64 5.29 -1.82 -20.57
C LEU A 64 6.72 -1.42 -20.17
N ASP A 65 7.18 -1.73 -18.97
CA ASP A 65 8.53 -1.38 -18.49
C ASP A 65 9.59 -2.31 -19.10
N SER A 66 9.99 -2.02 -20.35
CA SER A 66 11.01 -2.78 -21.06
C SER A 66 12.41 -2.70 -20.40
N GLU A 67 12.61 -1.73 -19.53
CA GLU A 67 13.87 -1.53 -18.81
C GLU A 67 13.86 -2.20 -17.40
N SER A 68 12.77 -2.89 -17.05
CA SER A 68 12.61 -3.51 -15.71
C SER A 68 13.68 -4.57 -15.35
N MET A 69 14.35 -5.14 -16.36
CA MET A 69 15.51 -6.03 -16.21
C MET A 69 16.50 -5.83 -17.36
N SER A 70 17.79 -5.76 -17.03
CA SER A 70 18.86 -5.81 -18.03
C SER A 70 19.03 -7.24 -18.58
N LEU A 71 19.74 -7.38 -19.71
CA LEU A 71 20.12 -8.71 -20.25
C LEU A 71 20.84 -9.57 -19.21
N THR A 72 21.71 -8.93 -18.40
CA THR A 72 22.47 -9.62 -17.31
C THR A 72 21.50 -10.12 -16.22
N ASP A 73 20.49 -9.34 -15.86
CA ASP A 73 19.51 -9.74 -14.86
C ASP A 73 18.64 -10.90 -15.35
N ILE A 74 18.19 -10.85 -16.62
CA ILE A 74 17.46 -11.97 -17.23
C ILE A 74 18.34 -13.24 -17.25
N SER A 75 19.61 -13.13 -17.62
CA SER A 75 20.54 -14.28 -17.63
C SER A 75 20.69 -14.88 -16.23
N ARG A 76 20.86 -14.05 -15.20
CA ARG A 76 20.92 -14.49 -13.80
C ARG A 76 19.59 -15.09 -13.35
N PHE A 77 18.48 -14.50 -13.71
CA PHE A 77 17.16 -14.98 -13.35
C PHE A 77 16.87 -16.38 -13.90
N LEU A 78 17.31 -16.67 -15.12
CA LEU A 78 17.14 -17.97 -15.78
C LEU A 78 18.02 -19.09 -15.19
N THR A 79 18.98 -18.79 -14.31
CA THR A 79 19.77 -19.84 -13.60
C THR A 79 18.92 -20.72 -12.68
N ARG A 80 17.65 -20.35 -12.46
CA ARG A 80 16.66 -21.14 -11.70
C ARG A 80 16.25 -22.43 -12.39
N GLY A 81 16.49 -22.55 -13.70
CA GLY A 81 16.08 -23.70 -14.49
C GLY A 81 16.95 -23.94 -15.73
N GLY A 82 16.50 -24.86 -16.57
CA GLY A 82 17.23 -25.33 -17.75
C GLY A 82 17.37 -24.32 -18.89
N LEU A 83 16.68 -23.17 -18.81
CA LEU A 83 16.81 -22.11 -19.83
C LEU A 83 18.13 -21.33 -19.73
N ALA A 84 18.88 -21.44 -18.64
CA ALA A 84 20.15 -20.75 -18.47
C ALA A 84 21.13 -20.94 -19.65
N GLU A 85 21.28 -22.19 -20.07
CA GLU A 85 22.21 -22.60 -21.14
C GLU A 85 21.49 -22.85 -22.50
N TYR A 86 20.17 -22.63 -22.54
CA TYR A 86 19.40 -22.91 -23.74
C TYR A 86 19.64 -21.86 -24.84
N THR A 87 19.74 -22.36 -26.08
CA THR A 87 19.87 -21.50 -27.27
C THR A 87 18.92 -21.94 -28.37
N ASP A 88 18.39 -20.99 -29.13
CA ASP A 88 17.58 -21.25 -30.31
C ASP A 88 17.95 -20.28 -31.45
N VAL A 89 17.39 -20.49 -32.64
CA VAL A 89 17.58 -19.65 -33.80
C VAL A 89 16.43 -18.66 -33.88
N ASP A 90 16.74 -17.36 -33.83
CA ASP A 90 15.77 -16.29 -33.92
C ASP A 90 15.09 -16.19 -35.29
N ILE A 91 14.19 -15.22 -35.44
CA ILE A 91 13.45 -15.03 -36.70
C ILE A 91 14.34 -14.58 -37.87
N ASP A 92 15.54 -14.03 -37.58
CA ASP A 92 16.54 -13.57 -38.55
C ASP A 92 17.57 -14.65 -38.91
N GLY A 93 17.45 -15.85 -38.29
CA GLY A 93 18.36 -16.97 -38.51
C GLY A 93 19.64 -16.93 -37.69
N VAL A 94 19.70 -16.08 -36.64
CA VAL A 94 20.83 -15.95 -35.74
C VAL A 94 20.60 -16.81 -34.48
N ARG A 95 21.62 -17.56 -34.06
CA ARG A 95 21.58 -18.33 -32.82
C ARG A 95 21.80 -17.40 -31.61
N ARG A 96 20.88 -17.45 -30.67
CA ARG A 96 20.87 -16.61 -29.46
C ARG A 96 20.54 -17.44 -28.23
N THR A 97 20.98 -16.98 -27.06
CA THR A 97 20.59 -17.54 -25.77
C THR A 97 19.11 -17.21 -25.46
N ALA A 98 18.48 -17.99 -24.57
CA ALA A 98 17.11 -17.69 -24.12
C ALA A 98 16.99 -16.27 -23.54
N SER A 99 17.99 -15.82 -22.78
CA SER A 99 18.01 -14.45 -22.21
C SER A 99 18.06 -13.37 -23.31
N GLU A 100 18.87 -13.56 -24.38
CA GLU A 100 18.90 -12.63 -25.51
C GLU A 100 17.57 -12.61 -26.27
N LEU A 101 16.93 -13.75 -26.46
CA LEU A 101 15.63 -13.85 -27.14
C LEU A 101 14.53 -13.13 -26.37
N ILE A 102 14.48 -13.29 -25.04
CA ILE A 102 13.52 -12.62 -24.17
C ILE A 102 13.80 -11.11 -24.16
N TRP A 103 15.07 -10.71 -23.98
CA TRP A 103 15.47 -9.30 -23.95
C TRP A 103 15.17 -8.60 -25.28
N ASN A 104 15.51 -9.20 -26.42
CA ASN A 104 15.21 -8.65 -27.75
C ASN A 104 13.71 -8.44 -27.95
N ALA A 105 12.89 -9.46 -27.63
CA ALA A 105 11.44 -9.33 -27.75
C ALA A 105 10.87 -8.23 -26.83
N ALA A 106 11.40 -8.11 -25.61
CA ALA A 106 11.02 -7.04 -24.68
C ALA A 106 11.33 -5.65 -25.27
N GLN A 107 12.53 -5.45 -25.84
CA GLN A 107 12.94 -4.18 -26.43
C GLN A 107 12.17 -3.86 -27.73
N ASP A 108 12.07 -4.84 -28.66
CA ASP A 108 11.43 -4.67 -29.96
C ASP A 108 9.95 -4.29 -29.83
N PHE A 109 9.26 -4.84 -28.83
CA PHE A 109 7.82 -4.62 -28.61
C PHE A 109 7.50 -3.72 -27.38
N THR A 110 8.51 -3.13 -26.75
CA THR A 110 8.31 -2.28 -25.56
C THR A 110 7.44 -2.98 -24.50
N LEU A 111 7.81 -4.21 -24.14
CA LEU A 111 7.20 -5.03 -23.10
C LEU A 111 8.20 -5.33 -21.99
N SER A 112 7.69 -5.53 -20.79
CA SER A 112 8.53 -5.86 -19.65
C SER A 112 9.13 -7.27 -19.77
N PRO A 113 10.45 -7.44 -19.60
CA PRO A 113 11.06 -8.78 -19.46
C PRO A 113 10.43 -9.59 -18.33
N LYS A 114 10.08 -8.97 -17.21
CA LYS A 114 9.38 -9.61 -16.09
C LYS A 114 8.04 -10.19 -16.54
N PHE A 115 7.29 -9.44 -17.33
CA PHE A 115 6.03 -9.89 -17.90
C PHE A 115 6.21 -11.13 -18.81
N LEU A 116 7.20 -11.10 -19.71
CA LEU A 116 7.48 -12.23 -20.60
C LEU A 116 7.94 -13.48 -19.83
N LEU A 117 8.78 -13.31 -18.81
CA LEU A 117 9.22 -14.40 -17.92
C LEU A 117 8.04 -15.02 -17.16
N THR A 118 7.13 -14.20 -16.64
CA THR A 118 5.93 -14.68 -15.95
C THR A 118 5.02 -15.47 -16.89
N LEU A 119 4.84 -15.01 -18.14
CA LEU A 119 4.09 -15.76 -19.14
C LEU A 119 4.73 -17.10 -19.45
N LEU A 120 6.06 -17.17 -19.66
CA LEU A 120 6.81 -18.42 -19.92
C LEU A 120 6.62 -19.43 -18.78
N GLN A 121 6.64 -18.96 -17.54
CA GLN A 121 6.41 -19.81 -16.38
C GLN A 121 4.98 -20.30 -16.31
N ARG A 122 4.00 -19.41 -16.49
CA ARG A 122 2.59 -19.74 -16.45
C ARG A 122 2.20 -20.76 -17.52
N GLU A 123 2.68 -20.58 -18.77
CA GLU A 123 2.27 -21.40 -19.91
C GLU A 123 2.87 -22.82 -19.86
N GLN A 124 4.14 -22.93 -19.55
CA GLN A 124 4.86 -24.21 -19.66
C GLN A 124 5.81 -24.49 -18.48
N SER A 125 5.77 -23.71 -17.40
CA SER A 125 6.69 -23.82 -16.23
C SER A 125 8.18 -23.70 -16.60
N LEU A 126 8.51 -23.07 -17.73
CA LEU A 126 9.83 -23.15 -18.36
C LEU A 126 10.95 -22.49 -17.58
N VAL A 127 10.66 -21.45 -16.79
CA VAL A 127 11.71 -20.66 -16.11
C VAL A 127 12.32 -21.45 -14.95
N GLU A 128 11.50 -22.24 -14.23
CA GLU A 128 11.93 -23.02 -13.05
C GLU A 128 12.11 -24.52 -13.37
N ASP A 129 11.75 -24.99 -14.55
CA ASP A 129 11.97 -26.38 -14.94
C ASP A 129 13.48 -26.64 -15.20
N PRO A 130 14.15 -27.51 -14.43
CA PRO A 130 15.57 -27.78 -14.64
C PRO A 130 15.85 -28.56 -15.93
N THR A 131 14.84 -29.25 -16.50
CA THR A 131 14.97 -30.11 -17.68
C THR A 131 13.79 -29.97 -18.65
N PRO A 132 13.58 -28.77 -19.26
CA PRO A 132 12.47 -28.55 -20.17
C PRO A 132 12.45 -29.56 -21.33
N SER A 133 11.29 -30.11 -21.60
CA SER A 133 11.09 -31.04 -22.73
C SER A 133 11.04 -30.28 -24.06
N ASP A 134 11.33 -30.98 -25.14
CA ASP A 134 11.24 -30.44 -26.51
C ASP A 134 9.83 -29.89 -26.85
N ASP A 135 8.77 -30.48 -26.30
CA ASP A 135 7.40 -30.01 -26.52
C ASP A 135 7.10 -28.70 -25.77
N GLN A 136 7.57 -28.58 -24.53
CA GLN A 136 7.46 -27.31 -23.75
C GLN A 136 8.22 -26.18 -24.48
N LEU A 137 9.45 -26.44 -24.89
CA LEU A 137 10.25 -25.44 -25.64
C LEU A 137 9.63 -25.10 -27.00
N ALA A 138 9.06 -26.09 -27.69
CA ALA A 138 8.41 -25.88 -28.98
C ALA A 138 7.18 -24.97 -28.92
N TRP A 139 6.48 -24.94 -27.78
CA TRP A 139 5.24 -24.19 -27.55
C TRP A 139 5.31 -23.32 -26.31
N ALA A 140 6.45 -22.71 -26.10
CA ALA A 140 6.86 -22.02 -24.87
C ALA A 140 5.86 -20.99 -24.33
N MET A 141 5.17 -20.26 -25.20
CA MET A 141 4.19 -19.24 -24.84
C MET A 141 2.75 -19.66 -25.09
N GLY A 142 2.49 -20.90 -25.53
CA GLY A 142 1.14 -21.33 -25.94
C GLY A 142 0.61 -20.59 -27.16
N TYR A 143 1.43 -19.76 -27.83
CA TYR A 143 1.00 -18.93 -28.94
C TYR A 143 0.56 -19.74 -30.14
N ALA A 144 -0.59 -19.36 -30.72
CA ALA A 144 -1.25 -20.02 -31.86
C ALA A 144 -1.67 -21.47 -31.62
N VAL A 145 -1.61 -21.97 -30.40
CA VAL A 145 -2.18 -23.27 -29.99
C VAL A 145 -3.65 -23.06 -29.62
N CYS A 146 -4.54 -23.91 -30.13
CA CYS A 146 -5.95 -23.90 -29.78
C CYS A 146 -6.40 -25.32 -29.41
N ASP A 147 -7.44 -25.45 -28.55
CA ASP A 147 -7.91 -26.75 -28.03
C ASP A 147 -8.34 -27.71 -29.14
N ASP A 148 -8.93 -27.18 -30.21
CA ASP A 148 -9.42 -27.96 -31.36
C ASP A 148 -8.40 -28.04 -32.52
N CYS A 149 -7.20 -27.43 -32.37
CA CYS A 149 -6.19 -27.40 -33.42
C CYS A 149 -5.18 -28.55 -33.24
N SER A 150 -4.93 -29.32 -34.30
CA SER A 150 -3.79 -30.23 -34.30
C SER A 150 -2.47 -29.45 -34.32
N LYS A 151 -1.59 -29.71 -33.34
CA LYS A 151 -0.22 -29.15 -33.34
C LYS A 151 0.56 -29.46 -34.64
N SER A 152 0.13 -30.45 -35.43
CA SER A 152 0.72 -30.77 -36.74
C SER A 152 0.19 -29.92 -37.93
N ASP A 153 -0.78 -29.02 -37.69
CA ASP A 153 -1.31 -28.13 -38.75
C ASP A 153 -0.19 -27.20 -39.26
N PRO A 154 0.06 -27.17 -40.59
CA PRO A 154 1.09 -26.32 -41.17
C PRO A 154 0.93 -24.81 -40.84
N ARG A 155 -0.30 -24.36 -40.60
CA ARG A 155 -0.60 -22.96 -40.22
C ARG A 155 -0.05 -22.64 -38.86
N ILE A 156 0.04 -23.58 -37.94
CA ILE A 156 0.55 -23.45 -36.57
C ILE A 156 2.04 -23.75 -36.54
N GLN A 157 2.51 -24.73 -37.30
CA GLN A 157 3.90 -25.17 -37.32
C GLN A 157 4.92 -24.08 -37.60
N LYS A 158 4.53 -23.01 -38.30
CA LYS A 158 5.39 -21.84 -38.55
C LYS A 158 5.77 -21.08 -37.27
N PHE A 159 5.01 -21.25 -36.21
CA PHE A 159 5.24 -20.60 -34.91
C PHE A 159 5.97 -21.51 -33.91
N LYS A 160 6.26 -22.75 -34.28
CA LYS A 160 6.96 -23.73 -33.44
C LYS A 160 8.40 -23.32 -33.19
N GLY A 161 8.85 -23.47 -31.94
CA GLY A 161 10.19 -23.18 -31.44
C GLY A 161 10.21 -22.01 -30.45
N PHE A 162 11.08 -22.09 -29.45
CA PHE A 162 11.15 -21.13 -28.33
C PHE A 162 11.27 -19.67 -28.82
N ALA A 163 12.24 -19.41 -29.69
CA ALA A 163 12.47 -18.07 -30.23
C ALA A 163 11.23 -17.50 -30.92
N ARG A 164 10.54 -18.31 -31.74
CA ARG A 164 9.34 -17.89 -32.43
C ARG A 164 8.15 -17.68 -31.50
N GLN A 165 8.00 -18.56 -30.51
CA GLN A 165 6.94 -18.42 -29.51
C GLN A 165 7.08 -17.13 -28.73
N VAL A 166 8.28 -16.80 -28.25
CA VAL A 166 8.54 -15.53 -27.53
C VAL A 166 8.30 -14.31 -28.42
N TYR A 167 8.85 -14.32 -29.64
CA TYR A 167 8.72 -13.20 -30.58
C TYR A 167 7.26 -12.93 -30.95
N TYR A 168 6.55 -13.95 -31.48
CA TYR A 168 5.20 -13.76 -31.99
C TYR A 168 4.14 -13.55 -30.90
N ALA A 169 4.36 -14.05 -29.69
CA ALA A 169 3.51 -13.72 -28.55
C ALA A 169 3.67 -12.25 -28.14
N ALA A 170 4.90 -11.76 -28.06
CA ALA A 170 5.19 -10.35 -27.77
C ALA A 170 4.64 -9.41 -28.86
N GLU A 171 4.88 -9.72 -30.14
CA GLU A 171 4.31 -9.00 -31.29
C GLU A 171 2.78 -8.93 -31.19
N ARG A 172 2.11 -10.05 -30.92
CA ARG A 172 0.65 -10.12 -30.83
C ARG A 172 0.09 -9.25 -29.71
N ILE A 173 0.70 -9.31 -28.54
CA ILE A 173 0.29 -8.48 -27.41
C ILE A 173 0.46 -7.01 -27.74
N ARG A 174 1.62 -6.61 -28.28
CA ARG A 174 1.93 -5.21 -28.56
C ARG A 174 1.17 -4.66 -29.74
N GLU A 175 1.27 -5.31 -30.92
CA GLU A 175 0.80 -4.78 -32.19
C GLU A 175 -0.66 -5.12 -32.50
N SER A 176 -1.28 -6.02 -31.71
CA SER A 176 -2.69 -6.30 -31.86
C SER A 176 -3.48 -5.87 -30.63
N TYR A 177 -3.22 -6.44 -29.46
CA TYR A 177 -4.10 -6.20 -28.30
C TYR A 177 -3.97 -4.76 -27.78
N LEU A 178 -2.75 -4.28 -27.49
CA LEU A 178 -2.52 -2.91 -27.01
C LEU A 178 -2.86 -1.85 -28.07
N ASP A 179 -2.59 -2.13 -29.35
CA ASP A 179 -2.99 -1.26 -30.46
C ASP A 179 -4.51 -1.15 -30.59
N ASP A 180 -5.23 -2.26 -30.48
CA ASP A 180 -6.68 -2.30 -30.50
C ASP A 180 -7.28 -1.54 -29.31
N LEU A 181 -6.76 -1.76 -28.10
CA LEU A 181 -7.15 -1.03 -26.90
C LEU A 181 -6.94 0.48 -27.04
N THR A 182 -5.79 0.88 -27.61
CA THR A 182 -5.48 2.31 -27.83
C THR A 182 -6.41 2.94 -28.87
N ARG A 183 -6.75 2.22 -29.96
CA ARG A 183 -7.53 2.77 -31.07
C ARG A 183 -9.03 2.73 -30.86
N ARG A 184 -9.55 1.69 -30.25
CA ARG A 184 -11.01 1.42 -30.14
C ARG A 184 -11.49 1.12 -28.73
N GLY A 185 -10.58 1.04 -27.73
CA GLY A 185 -10.93 0.80 -26.33
C GLY A 185 -11.23 -0.66 -25.98
N TYR A 186 -11.09 -1.61 -26.92
CA TYR A 186 -11.29 -3.04 -26.68
C TYR A 186 -10.51 -3.88 -27.68
N THR A 187 -10.14 -5.10 -27.29
CA THR A 187 -9.44 -6.07 -28.13
C THR A 187 -10.37 -6.76 -29.13
N GLU A 188 -9.84 -7.60 -29.99
CA GLU A 188 -10.63 -8.39 -30.96
C GLU A 188 -11.68 -9.30 -30.31
N THR A 189 -11.47 -9.71 -29.06
CA THR A 189 -12.42 -10.51 -28.27
C THR A 189 -13.46 -9.68 -27.53
N GLY A 190 -13.41 -8.34 -27.65
CA GLY A 190 -14.34 -7.42 -27.01
C GLY A 190 -13.99 -7.06 -25.57
N VAL A 191 -12.82 -7.50 -25.07
CA VAL A 191 -12.33 -7.16 -23.72
C VAL A 191 -11.69 -5.79 -23.73
N GLY A 192 -12.02 -4.93 -22.77
CA GLY A 192 -11.45 -3.60 -22.65
C GLY A 192 -11.73 -2.98 -21.27
N PRO A 193 -11.01 -1.92 -20.89
CA PRO A 193 -11.20 -1.26 -19.61
C PRO A 193 -12.63 -0.75 -19.43
N GLY A 194 -13.23 -1.05 -18.27
CA GLY A 194 -14.60 -0.68 -17.94
C GLY A 194 -15.68 -1.49 -18.68
N ILE A 195 -15.33 -2.48 -19.51
CA ILE A 195 -16.27 -3.33 -20.23
C ILE A 195 -16.45 -4.63 -19.45
N ALA A 196 -17.67 -4.88 -18.98
CA ALA A 196 -18.01 -6.12 -18.28
C ALA A 196 -18.00 -7.31 -19.26
N VAL A 197 -17.21 -8.34 -18.97
CA VAL A 197 -17.13 -9.60 -19.70
C VAL A 197 -17.35 -10.78 -18.75
N THR A 198 -17.79 -11.91 -19.28
CA THR A 198 -17.95 -13.13 -18.49
C THR A 198 -16.78 -14.06 -18.76
N ILE A 199 -16.00 -14.36 -17.73
CA ILE A 199 -14.85 -15.28 -17.73
C ILE A 199 -15.16 -16.41 -16.74
N ASP A 200 -15.21 -17.66 -17.18
CA ASP A 200 -15.48 -18.83 -16.33
C ASP A 200 -16.71 -18.67 -15.41
N ASN A 201 -17.80 -18.11 -15.93
CA ASN A 201 -19.05 -17.75 -15.23
C ASN A 201 -18.95 -16.61 -14.19
N THR A 202 -17.83 -15.90 -14.13
CA THR A 202 -17.64 -14.72 -13.29
C THR A 202 -17.69 -13.46 -14.15
N THR A 203 -18.35 -12.41 -13.68
CA THR A 203 -18.31 -11.09 -14.33
C THR A 203 -17.01 -10.40 -13.93
N VAL A 204 -16.21 -10.03 -14.90
CA VAL A 204 -14.96 -9.29 -14.76
C VAL A 204 -15.10 -7.95 -15.48
N VAL A 205 -14.59 -6.87 -14.86
CA VAL A 205 -14.56 -5.53 -15.45
C VAL A 205 -13.11 -5.03 -15.45
N PRO A 206 -12.30 -5.38 -16.45
CA PRO A 206 -10.89 -4.97 -16.48
C PRO A 206 -10.74 -3.46 -16.28
N VAL A 207 -9.80 -3.03 -15.44
CA VAL A 207 -9.62 -1.60 -15.14
C VAL A 207 -8.59 -0.93 -16.04
N ASN A 208 -7.72 -1.70 -16.71
CA ASN A 208 -6.60 -1.19 -17.51
C ASN A 208 -6.32 -2.05 -18.76
N PHE A 209 -5.35 -1.62 -19.58
CA PHE A 209 -4.96 -2.30 -20.81
C PHE A 209 -4.24 -3.62 -20.55
N ALA A 210 -3.38 -3.69 -19.54
CA ALA A 210 -2.64 -4.89 -19.18
C ALA A 210 -3.60 -6.04 -18.81
N THR A 211 -4.55 -5.78 -17.91
CA THR A 211 -5.58 -6.76 -17.53
C THR A 211 -6.43 -7.19 -18.73
N SER A 212 -6.84 -6.24 -19.58
CA SER A 212 -7.61 -6.52 -20.80
C SER A 212 -6.82 -7.39 -21.78
N SER A 213 -5.52 -7.14 -21.94
CA SER A 213 -4.63 -7.93 -22.79
C SER A 213 -4.43 -9.35 -22.26
N LEU A 214 -4.26 -9.51 -20.94
CA LEU A 214 -4.11 -10.81 -20.29
C LEU A 214 -5.36 -11.68 -20.46
N TYR A 215 -6.58 -11.15 -20.29
CA TYR A 215 -7.81 -11.89 -20.55
C TYR A 215 -8.05 -12.16 -22.04
N THR A 216 -7.53 -11.34 -22.93
CA THR A 216 -7.56 -11.63 -24.38
C THR A 216 -6.61 -12.77 -24.73
N TYR A 217 -5.44 -12.82 -24.09
CA TYR A 217 -4.46 -13.88 -24.28
C TYR A 217 -4.91 -15.20 -23.65
N THR A 218 -5.43 -15.16 -22.42
CA THR A 218 -5.90 -16.32 -21.64
C THR A 218 -7.28 -16.00 -21.04
N PRO A 219 -8.38 -16.44 -21.69
CA PRO A 219 -9.74 -16.12 -21.25
C PRO A 219 -10.21 -17.04 -20.10
N HIS A 220 -9.36 -17.25 -19.09
CA HIS A 220 -9.62 -18.12 -17.93
C HIS A 220 -9.15 -17.47 -16.64
N LEU A 221 -10.00 -17.53 -15.57
CA LEU A 221 -9.68 -16.95 -14.27
C LEU A 221 -8.46 -17.62 -13.66
N HIS A 222 -8.48 -18.95 -13.54
CA HIS A 222 -7.39 -19.72 -12.92
C HIS A 222 -6.03 -19.49 -13.60
N GLY A 223 -6.00 -19.36 -14.93
CA GLY A 223 -4.76 -19.05 -15.66
C GLY A 223 -4.20 -17.67 -15.30
N ASN A 224 -5.06 -16.70 -15.11
CA ASN A 224 -4.66 -15.35 -14.72
C ASN A 224 -4.36 -15.21 -13.22
N GLU A 225 -5.08 -15.92 -12.36
CA GLU A 225 -4.72 -16.06 -10.93
C GLU A 225 -3.31 -16.65 -10.76
N ASN A 226 -2.98 -17.71 -11.50
CA ASN A 226 -1.63 -18.27 -11.51
C ASN A 226 -0.58 -17.29 -12.03
N PHE A 227 -0.92 -16.44 -13.04
CA PHE A 227 -0.03 -15.38 -13.49
C PHE A 227 0.28 -14.39 -12.36
N VAL A 228 -0.74 -13.91 -11.64
CA VAL A 228 -0.59 -12.98 -10.51
C VAL A 228 0.25 -13.61 -9.40
N THR A 229 -0.05 -14.86 -9.02
CA THR A 229 0.72 -15.59 -8.00
C THR A 229 2.21 -15.72 -8.35
N ILE A 230 2.54 -16.02 -9.63
CA ILE A 230 3.93 -16.11 -10.09
C ILE A 230 4.58 -14.71 -10.05
N TRP A 231 3.87 -13.68 -10.51
CA TRP A 231 4.36 -12.30 -10.48
C TRP A 231 4.68 -11.83 -9.07
N GLU A 232 3.74 -12.00 -8.13
CA GLU A 232 3.93 -11.62 -6.73
C GLU A 232 5.11 -12.36 -6.09
N ARG A 233 5.19 -13.67 -6.29
CA ARG A 233 6.30 -14.48 -5.77
C ARG A 233 7.67 -14.06 -6.29
N TRP A 234 7.76 -13.58 -7.53
CA TRP A 234 9.05 -13.25 -8.17
C TRP A 234 9.40 -11.76 -8.09
N PHE A 235 8.42 -10.90 -8.13
CA PHE A 235 8.60 -9.46 -8.31
C PHE A 235 7.79 -8.62 -7.32
N GLY A 236 7.00 -9.26 -6.48
CA GLY A 236 6.27 -8.59 -5.40
C GLY A 236 7.24 -8.03 -4.37
N GLN A 237 6.91 -6.86 -3.83
CA GLN A 237 7.64 -6.23 -2.74
C GLN A 237 6.66 -5.82 -1.67
N GLU A 238 6.88 -6.31 -0.45
CA GLU A 238 6.11 -5.87 0.71
C GLU A 238 6.65 -4.53 1.23
N TYR A 239 5.74 -3.63 1.54
CA TYR A 239 6.03 -2.36 2.20
C TYR A 239 5.54 -2.38 3.64
N LEU A 240 6.28 -1.75 4.51
CA LEU A 240 6.06 -1.76 5.95
C LEU A 240 4.97 -0.78 6.37
N THR A 241 4.33 -1.04 7.53
CA THR A 241 3.45 -0.08 8.21
C THR A 241 4.15 1.27 8.35
N GLY A 242 3.47 2.34 7.92
CA GLY A 242 4.00 3.70 7.84
C GLY A 242 4.49 4.12 6.46
N SER A 243 4.61 3.20 5.49
CA SER A 243 5.02 3.54 4.12
C SER A 243 3.94 4.34 3.38
N LEU A 244 4.35 5.44 2.74
CA LEU A 244 3.50 6.24 1.86
C LEU A 244 3.81 5.89 0.41
N LEU A 245 2.86 5.28 -0.27
CA LEU A 245 3.02 4.79 -1.63
C LEU A 245 2.17 5.61 -2.61
N GLN A 246 2.75 6.00 -3.74
CA GLN A 246 2.04 6.66 -4.83
C GLN A 246 1.96 5.73 -6.04
N ASP A 247 0.77 5.46 -6.50
CA ASP A 247 0.52 4.76 -7.75
C ASP A 247 1.04 5.58 -8.95
N LYS A 248 1.94 4.99 -9.73
CA LYS A 248 2.53 5.63 -10.93
C LYS A 248 1.52 5.88 -12.04
N ASP A 249 0.48 5.04 -12.13
CA ASP A 249 -0.51 5.11 -13.22
C ASP A 249 -1.59 6.15 -12.92
N THR A 250 -2.06 6.23 -11.67
CA THR A 250 -3.17 7.11 -11.27
C THR A 250 -2.73 8.34 -10.49
N GLY A 251 -1.54 8.31 -9.86
CA GLY A 251 -1.05 9.34 -8.95
C GLY A 251 -1.71 9.32 -7.57
N ALA A 252 -2.57 8.35 -7.27
CA ALA A 252 -3.21 8.20 -5.96
C ALA A 252 -2.17 7.86 -4.89
N ILE A 253 -2.34 8.42 -3.68
CA ILE A 253 -1.43 8.18 -2.55
C ILE A 253 -2.15 7.33 -1.50
N TRP A 254 -1.43 6.34 -0.98
CA TRP A 254 -1.89 5.36 -0.02
C TRP A 254 -0.94 5.29 1.17
N LEU A 255 -1.49 5.11 2.37
CA LEU A 255 -0.73 4.73 3.55
C LEU A 255 -0.82 3.21 3.73
N ILE A 256 0.31 2.53 3.84
CA ILE A 256 0.34 1.14 4.27
C ILE A 256 0.30 1.11 5.79
N GLN A 257 -0.70 0.45 6.35
CA GLN A 257 -0.89 0.33 7.78
C GLN A 257 -1.50 -1.03 8.14
N TYR A 258 -0.81 -1.81 8.96
CA TYR A 258 -1.25 -3.15 9.40
C TYR A 258 -1.68 -4.05 8.24
N ASN A 259 -0.85 -4.11 7.20
CA ASN A 259 -1.06 -4.88 5.97
C ASN A 259 -2.30 -4.47 5.15
N GLU A 260 -2.80 -3.25 5.32
CA GLU A 260 -3.85 -2.64 4.51
C GLU A 260 -3.31 -1.39 3.79
N ARG A 261 -3.87 -1.09 2.60
CA ARG A 261 -3.66 0.19 1.91
C ARG A 261 -4.82 1.14 2.21
N ARG A 262 -4.54 2.23 2.91
CA ARG A 262 -5.54 3.24 3.25
C ARG A 262 -5.46 4.40 2.25
N PRO A 263 -6.51 4.69 1.45
CA PRO A 263 -6.48 5.78 0.49
C PRO A 263 -6.48 7.14 1.18
N ILE A 264 -5.58 8.05 0.75
CA ILE A 264 -5.58 9.44 1.18
C ILE A 264 -6.38 10.24 0.16
N THR A 265 -7.61 10.60 0.51
CA THR A 265 -8.59 11.10 -0.46
C THR A 265 -8.55 12.62 -0.66
N SER A 266 -7.82 13.36 0.17
CA SER A 266 -7.68 14.82 0.02
C SER A 266 -6.28 15.33 0.30
N ARG A 267 -5.89 16.43 -0.39
CA ARG A 267 -4.62 17.12 -0.14
C ARG A 267 -4.52 17.65 1.29
N ALA A 268 -5.64 18.11 1.85
CA ALA A 268 -5.67 18.62 3.22
C ALA A 268 -5.38 17.49 4.23
N ALA A 269 -5.97 16.31 4.04
CA ALA A 269 -5.67 15.13 4.86
C ALA A 269 -4.19 14.74 4.76
N PHE A 270 -3.62 14.74 3.54
CA PHE A 270 -2.21 14.43 3.34
C PHE A 270 -1.28 15.40 4.07
N PHE A 271 -1.37 16.72 3.76
CA PHE A 271 -0.44 17.71 4.30
C PHE A 271 -0.61 17.99 5.79
N SER A 272 -1.74 17.60 6.40
CA SER A 272 -1.94 17.72 7.84
C SER A 272 -1.25 16.63 8.66
N ARG A 273 -0.78 15.54 8.01
CA ARG A 273 -0.25 14.35 8.69
C ARG A 273 1.11 13.89 8.16
N PHE A 274 1.40 14.11 6.87
CA PHE A 274 2.49 13.44 6.18
C PHE A 274 3.44 14.40 5.47
N ASN A 275 4.68 13.93 5.28
CA ASN A 275 5.72 14.65 4.54
C ASN A 275 5.79 14.12 3.10
N VAL A 276 5.62 14.99 2.11
CA VAL A 276 5.68 14.63 0.69
C VAL A 276 7.02 13.98 0.28
N ASN A 277 8.11 14.29 1.00
CA ASN A 277 9.44 13.75 0.68
C ASN A 277 9.61 12.27 1.06
N THR A 278 8.64 11.68 1.79
CA THR A 278 8.67 10.26 2.17
C THR A 278 7.82 9.38 1.25
N VAL A 279 7.16 9.97 0.25
CA VAL A 279 6.31 9.25 -0.71
C VAL A 279 7.19 8.48 -1.70
N VAL A 280 6.93 7.18 -1.83
CA VAL A 280 7.60 6.29 -2.78
C VAL A 280 6.65 5.97 -3.94
N ALA A 281 7.11 6.17 -5.18
CA ALA A 281 6.32 5.85 -6.37
C ALA A 281 6.45 4.35 -6.69
N VAL A 282 5.30 3.65 -6.73
CA VAL A 282 5.22 2.21 -6.99
C VAL A 282 4.28 1.92 -8.16
N SER A 283 4.28 0.69 -8.65
CA SER A 283 3.26 0.23 -9.60
C SER A 283 1.92 -0.03 -8.91
N GLY A 284 0.83 0.03 -9.65
CA GLY A 284 -0.49 -0.35 -9.13
C GLY A 284 -0.54 -1.82 -8.72
N THR A 285 0.21 -2.71 -9.38
CA THR A 285 0.31 -4.13 -8.99
C THR A 285 0.83 -4.30 -7.57
N THR A 286 1.84 -3.52 -7.17
CA THR A 286 2.35 -3.52 -5.80
C THR A 286 1.28 -3.13 -4.78
N LEU A 287 0.40 -2.19 -5.13
CA LEU A 287 -0.70 -1.75 -4.26
C LEU A 287 -1.81 -2.80 -4.13
N GLU A 288 -2.07 -3.57 -5.20
CA GLU A 288 -3.12 -4.60 -5.19
C GLU A 288 -2.82 -5.79 -4.26
N GLN A 289 -1.58 -5.94 -3.81
CA GLN A 289 -1.20 -6.93 -2.79
C GLN A 289 -1.84 -6.63 -1.42
N TYR A 290 -2.30 -5.39 -1.19
CA TYR A 290 -2.88 -4.96 0.08
C TYR A 290 -4.39 -4.80 -0.06
N PRO A 291 -5.20 -5.36 0.87
CA PRO A 291 -6.62 -5.04 0.95
C PRO A 291 -6.81 -3.55 1.18
N VAL A 292 -7.94 -3.03 0.68
CA VAL A 292 -8.29 -1.62 0.87
C VAL A 292 -8.84 -1.42 2.27
N GLY A 293 -8.12 -0.63 3.07
CA GLY A 293 -8.55 -0.20 4.40
C GLY A 293 -9.33 1.13 4.39
N ASP A 294 -9.67 1.59 5.58
CA ASP A 294 -10.45 2.82 5.79
C ASP A 294 -9.75 4.07 5.23
N PRO A 295 -10.50 4.96 4.55
CA PRO A 295 -9.94 6.13 3.92
C PRO A 295 -9.49 7.20 4.93
N ILE A 296 -8.43 7.94 4.59
CA ILE A 296 -7.98 9.15 5.29
C ILE A 296 -8.51 10.36 4.52
N SER A 297 -9.71 10.84 4.90
CA SER A 297 -10.45 11.83 4.11
C SER A 297 -10.34 13.25 4.63
N PHE A 298 -10.24 13.42 5.93
CA PHE A 298 -10.25 14.74 6.58
C PHE A 298 -8.87 15.08 7.15
N ALA A 299 -8.57 16.39 7.13
CA ALA A 299 -7.36 16.90 7.75
C ALA A 299 -7.36 16.63 9.27
N ASN A 300 -6.17 16.45 9.84
CA ASN A 300 -6.04 16.40 11.29
C ASN A 300 -6.58 17.69 11.91
N TYR A 301 -7.24 17.60 13.05
CA TYR A 301 -7.94 18.68 13.76
C TYR A 301 -9.19 19.23 13.05
N SER A 302 -9.74 18.55 12.05
CA SER A 302 -11.05 18.92 11.47
C SER A 302 -12.16 18.82 12.49
N LEU A 303 -13.12 19.74 12.41
CA LEU A 303 -14.35 19.76 13.21
C LEU A 303 -15.48 19.13 12.38
N LEU A 304 -15.96 17.96 12.79
CA LEU A 304 -16.97 17.20 12.06
C LEU A 304 -18.25 17.12 12.88
N ARG A 305 -19.41 17.40 12.26
CA ARG A 305 -20.71 17.28 12.91
C ARG A 305 -21.46 16.08 12.37
N SER A 306 -21.81 15.16 13.28
CA SER A 306 -22.64 14.00 12.97
C SER A 306 -24.08 14.40 12.62
N PRO A 307 -24.86 13.51 11.95
CA PRO A 307 -26.29 13.70 11.73
C PRO A 307 -27.09 13.83 13.04
N GLY A 308 -26.57 13.30 14.15
CA GLY A 308 -27.13 13.45 15.50
C GLY A 308 -26.85 14.80 16.15
N GLY A 309 -26.04 15.67 15.53
CA GLY A 309 -25.71 17.02 15.98
C GLY A 309 -24.50 17.11 16.89
N THR A 310 -23.86 16.01 17.27
CA THR A 310 -22.61 16.04 18.05
C THR A 310 -21.46 16.52 17.15
N VAL A 311 -20.68 17.47 17.65
CA VAL A 311 -19.44 17.92 17.01
C VAL A 311 -18.26 17.15 17.56
N TYR A 312 -17.42 16.65 16.67
CA TYR A 312 -16.20 15.93 16.97
C TYR A 312 -14.97 16.71 16.47
N LEU A 313 -13.90 16.65 17.23
CA LEU A 313 -12.56 17.01 16.78
C LEU A 313 -11.84 15.74 16.35
N LEU A 314 -11.28 15.73 15.14
CA LEU A 314 -10.39 14.66 14.71
C LEU A 314 -8.98 14.89 15.26
N VAL A 315 -8.41 13.86 15.88
CA VAL A 315 -7.02 13.81 16.28
C VAL A 315 -6.45 12.48 15.79
N ASP A 316 -5.62 12.54 14.77
CA ASP A 316 -5.10 11.38 14.05
C ASP A 316 -6.23 10.44 13.55
N ASP A 317 -6.25 9.19 13.98
CA ASP A 317 -7.29 8.22 13.64
C ASP A 317 -8.40 8.13 14.71
N THR A 318 -8.53 9.16 15.55
CA THR A 318 -9.56 9.22 16.59
C THR A 318 -10.51 10.39 16.41
N ARG A 319 -11.76 10.23 16.87
CA ARG A 319 -12.77 11.28 16.98
C ARG A 319 -13.05 11.58 18.46
N ARG A 320 -13.01 12.84 18.85
CA ARG A 320 -13.25 13.30 20.22
C ARG A 320 -14.49 14.18 20.26
N GLY A 321 -15.60 13.69 20.82
CA GLY A 321 -16.86 14.43 20.91
C GLY A 321 -16.82 15.55 21.94
N PHE A 322 -17.35 16.75 21.59
CA PHE A 322 -17.55 17.82 22.57
C PHE A 322 -18.76 17.52 23.45
N THR A 323 -18.57 17.56 24.78
CA THR A 323 -19.65 17.28 25.76
C THR A 323 -20.67 18.40 25.86
N SER A 324 -20.30 19.63 25.50
CA SER A 324 -21.18 20.79 25.54
C SER A 324 -20.74 21.92 24.61
N GLN A 325 -21.66 22.85 24.30
CA GLN A 325 -21.34 24.09 23.58
C GLN A 325 -20.41 24.99 24.37
N GLU A 326 -20.48 24.92 25.69
CA GLU A 326 -19.58 25.68 26.55
C GLU A 326 -18.15 25.18 26.39
N ALA A 327 -17.91 23.87 26.39
CA ALA A 327 -16.59 23.27 26.11
C ALA A 327 -16.04 23.72 24.75
N PHE A 328 -16.87 23.67 23.70
CA PHE A 328 -16.47 24.10 22.34
C PHE A 328 -16.04 25.58 22.32
N ARG A 329 -16.84 26.46 22.94
CA ARG A 329 -16.57 27.93 22.95
C ARG A 329 -15.41 28.32 23.87
N SER A 330 -15.30 27.70 25.05
CA SER A 330 -14.23 28.01 26.01
C SER A 330 -12.84 27.70 25.47
N LEU A 331 -12.76 26.71 24.59
CA LEU A 331 -11.51 26.29 23.91
C LEU A 331 -11.22 27.12 22.64
N GLY A 332 -12.11 28.05 22.26
CA GLY A 332 -11.89 28.98 21.16
C GLY A 332 -12.13 28.42 19.76
N PHE A 333 -12.79 27.29 19.64
CA PHE A 333 -13.11 26.71 18.33
C PHE A 333 -14.14 27.55 17.56
N ASN A 334 -13.96 27.66 16.23
CA ASN A 334 -14.81 28.43 15.36
C ASN A 334 -15.97 27.58 14.79
N PRO A 335 -17.24 27.93 15.06
CA PRO A 335 -18.39 27.17 14.52
C PRO A 335 -18.47 27.17 12.99
N ASP A 336 -17.85 28.16 12.31
CA ASP A 336 -17.89 28.25 10.84
C ASP A 336 -16.94 27.23 10.17
N GLU A 337 -16.06 26.58 10.95
CA GLU A 337 -15.16 25.52 10.47
C GLU A 337 -15.79 24.11 10.57
N ILE A 338 -17.00 24.01 11.14
CA ILE A 338 -17.68 22.72 11.29
C ILE A 338 -18.17 22.21 9.92
N VAL A 339 -17.77 20.99 9.59
CA VAL A 339 -18.22 20.28 8.40
C VAL A 339 -19.28 19.26 8.78
N ASP A 340 -20.45 19.30 8.11
CA ASP A 340 -21.47 18.27 8.25
C ASP A 340 -21.08 17.00 7.50
N VAL A 341 -21.13 15.85 8.18
CA VAL A 341 -20.69 14.57 7.64
C VAL A 341 -21.72 13.47 7.91
N SER A 342 -21.62 12.34 7.21
CA SER A 342 -22.41 11.14 7.47
C SER A 342 -21.87 10.35 8.66
N TRP A 343 -22.64 9.33 9.10
CA TRP A 343 -22.12 8.36 10.07
C TRP A 343 -21.00 7.52 9.48
N ASP A 344 -21.10 7.15 8.20
CA ASP A 344 -20.09 6.37 7.49
C ASP A 344 -18.73 7.12 7.47
N ASP A 345 -18.74 8.46 7.34
CA ASP A 345 -17.53 9.28 7.43
C ASP A 345 -16.89 9.29 8.82
N LEU A 346 -17.69 9.09 9.86
CA LEU A 346 -17.24 9.13 11.26
C LEU A 346 -16.84 7.76 11.81
N ASP A 347 -17.48 6.69 11.34
CA ASP A 347 -17.33 5.34 11.88
C ASP A 347 -15.97 4.70 11.55
N VAL A 348 -15.24 5.29 10.58
CA VAL A 348 -13.84 4.95 10.28
C VAL A 348 -12.86 5.45 11.37
N TYR A 349 -13.29 6.36 12.27
CA TYR A 349 -12.46 6.90 13.35
C TYR A 349 -12.87 6.30 14.70
N THR A 350 -11.89 5.83 15.45
CA THR A 350 -12.10 5.32 16.82
C THR A 350 -12.54 6.44 17.74
N GLU A 351 -13.57 6.20 18.58
CA GLU A 351 -14.01 7.18 19.56
C GLU A 351 -13.02 7.24 20.74
N ALA A 352 -12.50 8.44 21.03
CA ALA A 352 -11.56 8.70 22.10
C ALA A 352 -12.19 9.59 23.20
N THR A 353 -11.42 9.90 24.24
CA THR A 353 -11.87 10.68 25.41
C THR A 353 -12.57 11.97 24.97
N PRO A 354 -13.82 12.21 25.41
CA PRO A 354 -14.58 13.40 25.06
C PRO A 354 -13.92 14.70 25.54
N ILE A 355 -14.18 15.79 24.85
CA ILE A 355 -13.69 17.13 25.17
C ILE A 355 -14.72 17.82 26.06
N SER A 356 -14.33 18.12 27.31
CA SER A 356 -15.15 18.84 28.29
C SER A 356 -14.61 20.25 28.55
N VAL A 357 -15.28 21.01 29.39
CA VAL A 357 -14.81 22.34 29.86
C VAL A 357 -13.52 22.26 30.68
N GLU A 358 -13.17 21.08 31.18
CA GLU A 358 -11.95 20.83 31.96
C GLU A 358 -10.77 20.45 31.05
N THR A 359 -11.00 20.16 29.77
CA THR A 359 -9.95 19.86 28.81
C THR A 359 -9.14 21.11 28.50
N VAL A 360 -7.83 21.08 28.71
CA VAL A 360 -6.97 22.25 28.49
C VAL A 360 -6.37 22.25 27.09
N TYR A 361 -5.87 21.12 26.63
CA TYR A 361 -5.19 20.96 25.32
C TYR A 361 -5.85 19.87 24.49
N PRO A 362 -6.98 20.18 23.80
CA PRO A 362 -7.72 19.17 23.03
C PRO A 362 -6.94 18.62 21.82
N GLN A 363 -5.97 19.39 21.29
CA GLN A 363 -5.10 19.04 20.17
C GLN A 363 -3.68 18.66 20.63
N GLY A 364 -3.51 18.45 21.94
CA GLY A 364 -2.19 18.37 22.56
C GLY A 364 -1.44 19.71 22.59
N ALA A 365 -0.40 19.80 23.40
CA ALA A 365 0.47 20.98 23.50
C ALA A 365 1.92 20.59 23.78
N LEU A 366 2.87 21.38 23.29
CA LEU A 366 4.27 21.30 23.68
C LEU A 366 4.53 22.24 24.83
N LEU A 367 4.80 21.72 26.03
CA LEU A 367 5.15 22.48 27.21
C LEU A 367 6.64 22.32 27.53
N GLN A 368 7.31 23.43 27.79
CA GLN A 368 8.72 23.43 28.18
C GLN A 368 8.85 23.87 29.64
N ASP A 369 9.49 23.04 30.45
CA ASP A 369 9.93 23.43 31.79
C ASP A 369 10.93 24.59 31.68
N ASN A 370 10.56 25.75 32.21
CA ASN A 370 11.37 26.99 32.15
C ASN A 370 12.63 26.93 33.01
N THR A 371 12.76 25.92 33.93
CA THR A 371 13.91 25.74 34.81
C THR A 371 14.91 24.76 34.21
N THR A 372 14.46 23.62 33.70
CA THR A 372 15.32 22.55 33.16
C THR A 372 15.48 22.61 31.63
N GLY A 373 14.57 23.25 30.93
CA GLY A 373 14.49 23.28 29.48
C GLY A 373 13.89 22.00 28.87
N GLY A 374 13.46 21.04 29.68
CA GLY A 374 12.83 19.80 29.23
C GLY A 374 11.51 20.07 28.50
N VAL A 375 11.31 19.43 27.34
CA VAL A 375 10.09 19.57 26.54
C VAL A 375 9.22 18.33 26.69
N PHE A 376 7.92 18.52 26.83
CA PHE A 376 6.92 17.50 26.99
C PHE A 376 5.78 17.73 26.02
N TYR A 377 5.30 16.67 25.39
CA TYR A 377 4.01 16.68 24.73
C TYR A 377 2.93 16.34 25.73
N VAL A 378 1.95 17.22 25.89
CA VAL A 378 0.86 17.05 26.87
C VAL A 378 -0.44 16.81 26.13
N GLU A 379 -1.06 15.68 26.38
CA GLU A 379 -2.39 15.35 25.90
C GLU A 379 -3.14 14.46 26.89
N ASN A 380 -4.47 14.51 26.88
CA ASN A 380 -5.35 13.64 27.70
C ASN A 380 -5.01 13.58 29.21
N GLY A 381 -4.33 14.60 29.75
CA GLY A 381 -3.91 14.65 31.16
C GLY A 381 -2.56 14.02 31.46
N GLU A 382 -1.84 13.54 30.45
CA GLU A 382 -0.50 12.99 30.55
C GLU A 382 0.55 13.91 29.92
N LYS A 383 1.78 13.89 30.46
CA LYS A 383 2.96 14.53 29.89
C LYS A 383 3.95 13.50 29.38
N HIS A 384 4.23 13.53 28.09
CA HIS A 384 5.11 12.62 27.37
C HIS A 384 6.46 13.30 27.12
N PRO A 385 7.57 12.86 27.73
CA PRO A 385 8.87 13.49 27.54
C PRO A 385 9.36 13.36 26.10
N ILE A 386 9.94 14.44 25.55
CA ILE A 386 10.63 14.46 24.28
C ILE A 386 12.13 14.44 24.52
N VAL A 387 12.82 13.37 24.10
CA VAL A 387 14.21 13.11 24.48
C VAL A 387 15.24 13.66 23.49
N SER A 388 14.82 14.14 22.32
CA SER A 388 15.72 14.73 21.32
C SER A 388 15.05 15.82 20.49
N ARG A 389 15.90 16.67 19.88
CA ARG A 389 15.45 17.71 18.97
C ARG A 389 14.93 17.13 17.66
N GLU A 390 15.46 15.98 17.26
CA GLU A 390 15.10 15.29 16.04
C GLU A 390 13.68 14.76 16.13
N ILE A 391 13.27 14.18 17.28
CA ILE A 391 11.88 13.77 17.54
C ILE A 391 10.97 15.01 17.51
N LEU A 392 11.37 16.08 18.20
CA LEU A 392 10.60 17.31 18.24
C LEU A 392 10.38 17.90 16.83
N ALA A 393 11.44 17.95 16.03
CA ALA A 393 11.37 18.48 14.66
C ALA A 393 10.60 17.56 13.69
N ASN A 394 10.65 16.25 13.90
CA ASN A 394 9.96 15.30 13.05
C ASN A 394 8.45 15.23 13.34
N GLN A 395 8.08 15.15 14.63
CA GLN A 395 6.69 14.93 15.05
C GLN A 395 5.87 16.22 15.22
N PHE A 396 6.53 17.33 15.53
CA PHE A 396 5.87 18.54 16.01
C PHE A 396 6.39 19.83 15.35
N ALA A 397 6.84 19.75 14.09
CA ALA A 397 7.43 20.90 13.38
C ALA A 397 6.57 22.18 13.40
N ASP A 398 5.24 22.00 13.37
CA ASP A 398 4.29 23.10 13.29
C ASP A 398 3.71 23.53 14.66
N LYS A 399 4.10 22.85 15.75
CA LYS A 399 3.60 23.17 17.10
C LYS A 399 4.49 24.18 17.80
N ILE A 400 3.85 25.11 18.51
CA ILE A 400 4.54 26.12 19.32
C ILE A 400 4.88 25.53 20.68
N ILE A 401 6.14 25.70 21.10
CA ILE A 401 6.59 25.33 22.45
C ILE A 401 6.22 26.45 23.40
N VAL A 402 5.46 26.13 24.46
CA VAL A 402 5.01 27.06 25.48
C VAL A 402 5.84 26.86 26.75
N PRO A 403 6.67 27.83 27.18
CA PRO A 403 7.36 27.79 28.46
C PRO A 403 6.36 27.84 29.61
N VAL A 404 6.53 26.95 30.60
CA VAL A 404 5.68 26.88 31.79
C VAL A 404 6.52 26.66 33.04
N ASP A 405 5.97 27.00 34.19
CA ASP A 405 6.59 26.69 35.47
C ASP A 405 6.52 25.18 35.79
N PRO A 406 7.51 24.60 36.47
CA PRO A 406 7.52 23.16 36.80
C PRO A 406 6.23 22.68 37.51
N GLU A 407 5.64 23.52 38.36
CA GLU A 407 4.38 23.24 39.09
C GLU A 407 3.20 22.96 38.12
N ASN A 408 3.18 23.62 36.97
CA ASN A 408 2.16 23.34 35.92
C ASN A 408 2.33 21.96 35.31
N LEU A 409 3.57 21.53 35.11
CA LEU A 409 3.87 20.19 34.57
C LEU A 409 3.60 19.09 35.63
N ASP A 410 3.68 19.39 36.90
CA ASP A 410 3.41 18.44 37.99
C ASP A 410 1.92 18.09 38.11
N SER A 411 1.03 18.86 37.47
CA SER A 411 -0.40 18.54 37.37
C SER A 411 -0.72 17.40 36.39
N TYR A 412 0.22 17.03 35.52
CA TYR A 412 0.05 15.97 34.55
C TYR A 412 0.75 14.69 34.97
N GLU A 413 0.09 13.55 34.78
CA GLU A 413 0.72 12.25 34.98
C GLU A 413 1.84 12.06 33.94
N ARG A 414 2.88 11.28 34.30
CA ARG A 414 3.97 10.99 33.38
C ARG A 414 3.59 9.82 32.48
N GLY A 415 3.42 10.08 31.21
CA GLY A 415 3.29 9.09 30.14
C GLY A 415 4.64 8.59 29.63
N GLU A 416 4.60 7.74 28.60
CA GLU A 416 5.77 7.21 27.91
C GLU A 416 6.49 8.30 27.11
N GLU A 417 7.77 8.07 26.82
CA GLU A 417 8.56 9.00 26.01
C GLU A 417 8.09 8.96 24.55
N VAL A 418 8.05 10.13 23.89
CA VAL A 418 7.65 10.21 22.47
C VAL A 418 8.73 9.60 21.58
N GLY A 419 8.34 8.62 20.76
CA GLY A 419 9.17 8.01 19.73
C GLY A 419 9.01 8.67 18.35
N PHE A 420 9.64 8.08 17.34
CA PHE A 420 9.41 8.43 15.93
C PHE A 420 8.16 7.73 15.40
N ALA A 421 7.48 8.34 14.42
CA ALA A 421 6.34 7.72 13.76
C ALA A 421 6.78 6.56 12.85
N ASP A 422 5.86 5.62 12.63
CA ASP A 422 6.04 4.55 11.65
C ASP A 422 6.34 5.13 10.25
N GLY A 423 7.20 4.43 9.49
CA GLY A 423 7.73 4.88 8.21
C GLY A 423 8.95 5.80 8.31
N THR A 424 9.36 6.23 9.51
CA THR A 424 10.53 7.10 9.70
C THR A 424 11.82 6.31 9.61
N LEU A 425 12.77 6.78 8.78
CA LEU A 425 14.15 6.27 8.72
C LEU A 425 14.98 6.93 9.78
N ILE A 426 15.63 6.16 10.65
CA ILE A 426 16.45 6.65 11.75
C ILE A 426 17.82 5.98 11.78
N GLY A 427 18.83 6.70 12.27
CA GLY A 427 20.18 6.18 12.47
C GLY A 427 20.87 6.85 13.64
N VAL A 428 21.85 6.16 14.27
CA VAL A 428 22.67 6.75 15.32
C VAL A 428 23.79 7.56 14.68
N THR A 429 23.94 8.82 15.08
CA THR A 429 25.02 9.68 14.57
C THR A 429 26.39 9.02 14.80
N GLY A 430 27.11 8.74 13.71
CA GLY A 430 28.43 8.09 13.74
C GLY A 430 28.40 6.56 13.63
N SER A 431 27.23 5.92 13.56
CA SER A 431 27.06 4.51 13.16
C SER A 431 26.62 4.43 11.68
N PRO A 432 27.01 3.38 10.95
CA PRO A 432 26.48 3.13 9.62
C PRO A 432 25.07 2.53 9.62
N ASP A 433 24.57 2.08 10.77
CA ASP A 433 23.32 1.33 10.86
C ASP A 433 22.12 2.25 10.65
N ILE A 434 21.23 1.86 9.75
CA ILE A 434 19.97 2.53 9.47
C ILE A 434 18.83 1.59 9.80
N PHE A 435 17.77 2.16 10.39
CA PHE A 435 16.57 1.46 10.75
C PHE A 435 15.35 2.18 10.15
N VAL A 436 14.30 1.44 9.86
CA VAL A 436 12.97 2.00 9.66
C VAL A 436 12.11 1.70 10.88
N VAL A 437 11.35 2.70 11.34
CA VAL A 437 10.35 2.48 12.39
C VAL A 437 9.10 1.90 11.75
N SER A 438 8.62 0.77 12.26
CA SER A 438 7.37 0.15 11.81
C SER A 438 6.73 -0.59 12.98
N GLU A 439 5.44 -0.35 13.21
CA GLU A 439 4.68 -0.90 14.35
C GLU A 439 5.36 -0.61 15.69
N GLY A 440 5.90 0.60 15.82
CA GLY A 440 6.64 1.06 16.99
C GLY A 440 8.03 0.44 17.17
N ASN A 441 8.46 -0.50 16.33
CA ASN A 441 9.77 -1.15 16.39
C ASN A 441 10.76 -0.52 15.42
N ARG A 442 12.08 -0.49 15.78
CA ARG A 442 13.14 -0.19 14.83
C ARG A 442 13.55 -1.45 14.10
N ARG A 443 13.37 -1.50 12.80
CA ARG A 443 13.71 -2.66 11.96
C ARG A 443 15.01 -2.36 11.20
N PRO A 444 16.10 -3.14 11.42
CA PRO A 444 17.37 -2.93 10.74
C PRO A 444 17.25 -3.15 9.23
N ILE A 445 17.83 -2.27 8.43
CA ILE A 445 17.95 -2.42 6.97
C ILE A 445 19.27 -3.11 6.70
N VAL A 446 19.25 -4.32 6.11
CA VAL A 446 20.41 -5.21 6.05
C VAL A 446 21.53 -4.73 5.14
N ASP A 447 21.20 -4.02 4.06
CA ASP A 447 22.18 -3.52 3.10
C ASP A 447 21.65 -2.34 2.25
N GLU A 448 22.54 -1.79 1.43
CA GLU A 448 22.26 -0.65 0.55
C GLU A 448 21.31 -1.04 -0.61
N VAL A 449 21.34 -2.29 -1.06
CA VAL A 449 20.46 -2.79 -2.12
C VAL A 449 19.02 -2.77 -1.63
N THR A 450 18.77 -3.34 -0.45
CA THR A 450 17.46 -3.29 0.24
C THR A 450 16.99 -1.85 0.41
N PHE A 451 17.89 -0.95 0.89
CA PHE A 451 17.54 0.46 1.10
C PHE A 451 17.00 1.13 -0.18
N PHE A 452 17.71 0.96 -1.30
CA PHE A 452 17.26 1.57 -2.57
C PHE A 452 16.08 0.84 -3.22
N THR A 453 15.94 -0.46 -3.01
CA THR A 453 14.80 -1.22 -3.54
C THR A 453 13.49 -0.76 -2.94
N TYR A 454 13.50 -0.37 -1.63
CA TYR A 454 12.34 0.27 -0.99
C TYR A 454 12.10 1.71 -1.44
N GLY A 455 12.91 2.24 -2.35
CA GLY A 455 12.79 3.61 -2.87
C GLY A 455 13.24 4.68 -1.88
N TRP A 456 13.96 4.30 -0.81
CA TRP A 456 14.43 5.25 0.19
C TRP A 456 15.65 6.05 -0.29
N ASN A 457 15.86 7.20 0.37
CA ASN A 457 16.96 8.11 0.08
C ASN A 457 17.67 8.47 1.40
N PHE A 458 18.99 8.52 1.40
CA PHE A 458 19.79 8.90 2.58
C PHE A 458 19.43 10.29 3.16
N ASN A 459 18.90 11.19 2.35
CA ASN A 459 18.41 12.49 2.83
C ASN A 459 17.15 12.39 3.71
N GLN A 460 16.45 11.25 3.70
CA GLN A 460 15.28 11.00 4.54
C GLN A 460 15.68 10.43 5.91
N VAL A 461 16.93 9.98 6.08
CA VAL A 461 17.42 9.39 7.33
C VAL A 461 17.61 10.47 8.38
N ILE A 462 16.92 10.32 9.51
CA ILE A 462 17.07 11.18 10.68
C ILE A 462 18.21 10.65 11.56
N TRP A 463 19.34 11.33 11.52
CA TRP A 463 20.49 11.02 12.36
C TRP A 463 20.30 11.61 13.75
N THR A 464 20.20 10.78 14.77
CA THR A 464 19.91 11.18 16.15
C THR A 464 20.86 10.50 17.14
N ASN A 465 20.63 10.70 18.45
CA ASN A 465 21.38 10.04 19.50
C ASN A 465 20.86 8.60 19.76
N GLU A 466 21.72 7.77 20.35
CA GLU A 466 21.41 6.36 20.65
C GLU A 466 20.14 6.20 21.51
N ARG A 467 19.93 7.07 22.51
CA ARG A 467 18.74 7.01 23.38
C ARG A 467 17.46 7.11 22.57
N SER A 468 17.40 8.01 21.59
CA SER A 468 16.20 8.20 20.75
C SER A 468 15.92 6.99 19.89
N VAL A 469 16.95 6.32 19.36
CA VAL A 469 16.81 5.08 18.58
C VAL A 469 16.35 3.93 19.45
N LEU A 470 16.84 3.85 20.71
CA LEU A 470 16.50 2.81 21.67
C LEU A 470 15.10 2.95 22.28
N LEU A 471 14.38 4.03 22.04
CA LEU A 471 12.95 4.13 22.40
C LEU A 471 12.12 3.07 21.67
N HIS A 472 12.58 2.67 20.50
CA HIS A 472 11.94 1.63 19.70
C HIS A 472 12.59 0.27 19.98
N PRO A 473 11.84 -0.76 20.39
CA PRO A 473 12.35 -2.12 20.50
C PRO A 473 12.93 -2.60 19.16
N LEU A 474 13.89 -3.54 19.21
CA LEU A 474 14.45 -4.13 18.00
C LEU A 474 13.43 -5.08 17.36
N GLY A 475 13.07 -4.82 16.11
CA GLY A 475 12.21 -5.67 15.30
C GLY A 475 13.02 -6.55 14.34
N GLU A 476 12.32 -7.25 13.46
CA GLU A 476 12.91 -8.07 12.41
C GLU A 476 13.67 -7.25 11.38
N ASN A 477 14.67 -7.87 10.76
CA ASN A 477 15.41 -7.24 9.68
C ASN A 477 14.52 -6.95 8.48
N VAL A 478 14.81 -5.86 7.78
CA VAL A 478 14.24 -5.57 6.47
C VAL A 478 15.25 -6.02 5.42
N SER A 479 14.84 -6.98 4.59
CA SER A 479 15.62 -7.51 3.47
C SER A 479 14.76 -7.60 2.23
N THR A 480 15.38 -7.59 1.05
CA THR A 480 14.70 -7.95 -0.19
C THR A 480 15.09 -9.38 -0.53
N ASP A 481 14.10 -10.27 -0.68
CA ASP A 481 14.31 -11.64 -1.15
C ASP A 481 14.62 -11.67 -2.67
N LEU A 482 15.63 -10.89 -3.10
CA LEU A 482 16.13 -10.99 -4.47
C LEU A 482 17.02 -12.22 -4.69
N ASP A 483 17.48 -12.85 -3.62
CA ASP A 483 18.25 -14.10 -3.64
C ASP A 483 17.42 -15.20 -2.95
N GLY A 484 16.83 -16.10 -3.75
CA GLY A 484 16.12 -17.27 -3.23
C GLY A 484 16.99 -18.06 -2.23
N GLY A 485 16.74 -17.86 -0.96
CA GLY A 485 17.04 -18.73 0.16
C GLY A 485 18.48 -19.19 0.34
N GLU A 486 19.31 -18.38 0.98
CA GLU A 486 20.30 -18.87 1.95
C GLU A 486 20.45 -17.80 3.06
N GLU A 487 20.03 -18.15 4.27
CA GLU A 487 20.37 -17.40 5.48
C GLU A 487 21.89 -17.27 5.62
N VAL A 488 22.43 -16.16 5.23
CA VAL A 488 23.81 -15.81 5.62
C VAL A 488 23.76 -15.34 7.08
N GLN A 489 23.97 -16.27 8.00
CA GLN A 489 24.31 -15.93 9.38
C GLN A 489 25.63 -15.18 9.38
N VAL A 490 25.57 -13.85 9.43
CA VAL A 490 26.75 -13.03 9.74
C VAL A 490 27.05 -13.23 11.22
N ALA A 491 28.03 -14.08 11.49
CA ALA A 491 28.61 -14.23 12.81
C ALA A 491 29.32 -12.92 13.16
N LEU A 492 28.74 -12.15 14.07
CA LEU A 492 29.42 -11.07 14.77
C LEU A 492 30.55 -11.70 15.61
N THR A 493 31.77 -11.70 15.09
CA THR A 493 32.99 -11.94 15.86
C THR A 493 33.33 -10.65 16.63
N LYS A 494 33.45 -10.83 17.94
CA LYS A 494 33.78 -9.85 18.98
C LYS A 494 35.03 -9.01 18.68
#